data_e8d78a89e961db1068d1bf503d7b5229
#
_entry.id   e8d78a89e961db1068d1bf503d7b5229
#
_cell.length_a   1.000
_cell.length_b   1.000
_cell.length_c   1.000
_cell.angle_alpha   90.00
_cell.angle_beta   90.00
_cell.angle_gamma   90.00
#
_symmetry.space_group_name_H-M   'P 1'
#
loop_
_entity.id
_entity.type
_entity.pdbx_description
1 polymer ?
#
loop_
_entity_poly.entity_id
_entity_poly.type
_entity_poly.pdbx_seq_one_letter_code
_entity_poly.pdbx_strand_id
1 'polypeptide(L)'
;MKTLCLAILASSALTSEACAGLIFNFTDIAGAAPTSQARAGFQAAADFWSTKFTDNITVNLDIGFTNLGAGILGSAESFDELHSYAQFRNAIASDITSADDATFSAGLPSGSSFNPYINRTSNNPNGSGSATAYVDNDGDANNTQVRLHRATAKALGILTGSTSLADASITFSSAFSFDFDRSNGITSGTFYFCRRGHPRDWTCSRFRERS
;
A
#
# COMPACT_ATOMS: atom_id res chain seq x y z
N MET A 1 -48.04 46.87 -27.28
CA MET A 1 -46.89 45.97 -27.45
C MET A 1 -46.46 45.50 -26.06
N LYS A 2 -46.72 44.21 -25.74
CA LYS A 2 -46.33 43.62 -24.43
C LYS A 2 -45.06 42.80 -24.65
N THR A 3 -43.95 43.23 -24.05
CA THR A 3 -42.69 42.55 -24.13
C THR A 3 -42.67 41.43 -23.08
N LEU A 4 -42.59 40.20 -23.55
CA LEU A 4 -42.50 38.99 -22.72
C LEU A 4 -41.03 38.72 -22.41
N CYS A 5 -40.60 38.93 -21.14
CA CYS A 5 -39.27 38.50 -20.66
C CYS A 5 -39.30 37.01 -20.32
N LEU A 6 -38.57 36.23 -21.11
CA LEU A 6 -38.34 34.82 -20.87
C LEU A 6 -37.14 34.67 -19.91
N ALA A 7 -37.40 34.33 -18.68
CA ALA A 7 -36.33 34.00 -17.71
C ALA A 7 -35.86 32.56 -17.94
N ILE A 8 -34.63 32.39 -18.42
CA ILE A 8 -33.97 31.09 -18.53
C ILE A 8 -33.39 30.77 -17.15
N LEU A 9 -34.02 29.85 -16.41
CA LEU A 9 -33.40 29.22 -15.23
C LEU A 9 -32.32 28.26 -15.71
N ALA A 10 -31.04 28.66 -15.54
CA ALA A 10 -29.93 27.77 -15.67
C ALA A 10 -29.87 26.87 -14.42
N SER A 11 -30.34 25.63 -14.57
CA SER A 11 -30.20 24.57 -13.56
C SER A 11 -28.73 24.12 -13.56
N SER A 12 -27.91 24.63 -12.64
CA SER A 12 -26.58 24.08 -12.37
C SER A 12 -26.79 22.72 -11.66
N ALA A 13 -26.66 21.64 -12.40
CA ALA A 13 -26.51 20.33 -11.81
C ALA A 13 -25.17 20.31 -11.06
N LEU A 14 -25.23 20.38 -9.74
CA LEU A 14 -24.11 20.02 -8.88
C LEU A 14 -23.89 18.51 -9.08
N THR A 15 -22.98 18.15 -9.97
CA THR A 15 -22.42 16.81 -9.98
C THR A 15 -21.62 16.69 -8.69
N SER A 16 -22.19 16.04 -7.69
CA SER A 16 -21.45 15.51 -6.57
C SER A 16 -20.44 14.52 -7.17
N GLU A 17 -19.19 14.95 -7.31
CA GLU A 17 -18.11 14.00 -7.54
C GLU A 17 -18.11 13.10 -6.30
N ALA A 18 -18.57 11.87 -6.47
CA ALA A 18 -18.39 10.83 -5.49
C ALA A 18 -16.86 10.68 -5.34
N CYS A 19 -16.31 11.16 -4.24
CA CYS A 19 -14.93 10.91 -3.87
C CYS A 19 -14.83 9.40 -3.68
N ALA A 20 -14.48 8.68 -4.75
CA ALA A 20 -14.19 7.27 -4.67
C ALA A 20 -12.84 7.19 -3.93
N GLY A 21 -12.88 6.83 -2.65
CA GLY A 21 -11.70 6.65 -1.84
C GLY A 21 -11.04 5.29 -2.11
N LEU A 22 -10.04 4.97 -1.31
CA LEU A 22 -9.33 3.69 -1.37
C LEU A 22 -10.30 2.51 -1.19
N ILE A 23 -10.31 1.61 -2.16
CA ILE A 23 -11.11 0.37 -2.17
C ILE A 23 -10.17 -0.82 -2.00
N PHE A 24 -10.55 -1.77 -1.15
CA PHE A 24 -9.87 -3.06 -1.05
C PHE A 24 -10.72 -4.15 -1.71
N ASN A 25 -10.08 -4.92 -2.58
CA ASN A 25 -10.66 -6.10 -3.20
C ASN A 25 -9.92 -7.35 -2.71
N PHE A 26 -10.66 -8.35 -2.24
CA PHE A 26 -10.08 -9.56 -1.66
C PHE A 26 -10.29 -10.77 -2.58
N THR A 27 -9.21 -11.47 -2.87
CA THR A 27 -9.21 -12.77 -3.54
C THR A 27 -8.75 -13.84 -2.56
N ASP A 28 -9.48 -14.93 -2.45
CA ASP A 28 -9.09 -16.05 -1.60
C ASP A 28 -7.95 -16.84 -2.23
N ILE A 29 -6.89 -17.09 -1.46
CA ILE A 29 -5.82 -17.96 -1.89
C ILE A 29 -6.36 -19.40 -2.00
N ALA A 30 -6.17 -20.02 -3.15
CA ALA A 30 -6.64 -21.37 -3.42
C ALA A 30 -6.10 -22.36 -2.40
N GLY A 31 -6.99 -23.14 -1.78
CA GLY A 31 -6.65 -24.10 -0.73
C GLY A 31 -6.34 -23.47 0.65
N ALA A 32 -6.45 -22.15 0.79
CA ALA A 32 -6.19 -21.42 2.02
C ALA A 32 -7.24 -20.33 2.29
N ALA A 33 -8.48 -20.51 1.82
CA ALA A 33 -9.54 -19.52 1.97
C ALA A 33 -9.77 -19.18 3.46
N PRO A 34 -9.87 -17.88 3.80
CA PRO A 34 -10.15 -17.46 5.17
C PRO A 34 -11.53 -17.95 5.64
N THR A 35 -11.65 -18.25 6.94
CA THR A 35 -12.96 -18.44 7.57
C THR A 35 -13.77 -17.13 7.47
N SER A 36 -15.11 -17.23 7.65
CA SER A 36 -15.96 -16.03 7.64
C SER A 36 -15.53 -14.99 8.67
N GLN A 37 -15.10 -15.42 9.85
CA GLN A 37 -14.59 -14.55 10.92
C GLN A 37 -13.27 -13.88 10.54
N ALA A 38 -12.31 -14.64 9.96
CA ALA A 38 -11.05 -14.08 9.48
C ALA A 38 -11.29 -13.08 8.34
N ARG A 39 -12.19 -13.39 7.39
CA ARG A 39 -12.56 -12.47 6.31
C ARG A 39 -13.18 -11.18 6.86
N ALA A 40 -14.07 -11.26 7.86
CA ALA A 40 -14.62 -10.08 8.52
C ALA A 40 -13.53 -9.23 9.18
N GLY A 41 -12.49 -9.86 9.72
CA GLY A 41 -11.32 -9.17 10.26
C GLY A 41 -10.51 -8.44 9.19
N PHE A 42 -10.27 -9.05 8.03
CA PHE A 42 -9.64 -8.38 6.88
C PHE A 42 -10.47 -7.18 6.43
N GLN A 43 -11.82 -7.34 6.33
CA GLN A 43 -12.71 -6.25 5.94
C GLN A 43 -12.66 -5.10 6.95
N ALA A 44 -12.67 -5.39 8.24
CA ALA A 44 -12.59 -4.35 9.27
C ALA A 44 -11.26 -3.55 9.21
N ALA A 45 -10.17 -4.21 8.82
CA ALA A 45 -8.89 -3.53 8.58
C ALA A 45 -8.94 -2.67 7.31
N ALA A 46 -9.51 -3.19 6.22
CA ALA A 46 -9.70 -2.46 4.96
C ALA A 46 -10.55 -1.21 5.16
N ASP A 47 -11.71 -1.35 5.84
CA ASP A 47 -12.61 -0.22 6.13
C ASP A 47 -11.90 0.89 6.90
N PHE A 48 -11.05 0.53 7.86
CA PHE A 48 -10.25 1.52 8.56
C PHE A 48 -9.29 2.26 7.63
N TRP A 49 -8.50 1.54 6.83
CA TRP A 49 -7.54 2.17 5.94
C TRP A 49 -8.21 3.02 4.86
N SER A 50 -9.37 2.60 4.35
CA SER A 50 -10.19 3.41 3.44
C SER A 50 -10.62 4.76 4.03
N THR A 51 -10.66 4.88 5.37
CA THR A 51 -10.92 6.20 6.02
C THR A 51 -9.67 7.08 6.14
N LYS A 52 -8.48 6.56 5.83
CA LYS A 52 -7.20 7.27 6.01
C LYS A 52 -6.58 7.75 4.72
N PHE A 53 -6.90 7.09 3.63
CA PHE A 53 -6.39 7.44 2.30
C PHE A 53 -7.54 7.87 1.41
N THR A 54 -7.30 8.90 0.63
CA THR A 54 -8.29 9.50 -0.28
C THR A 54 -8.04 9.17 -1.75
N ASP A 55 -6.99 8.39 -2.02
CA ASP A 55 -6.63 7.96 -3.37
C ASP A 55 -7.76 7.15 -4.00
N ASN A 56 -8.13 7.49 -5.21
CA ASN A 56 -9.15 6.75 -5.97
C ASN A 56 -8.54 5.54 -6.66
N ILE A 57 -8.15 4.55 -5.87
CA ILE A 57 -7.54 3.31 -6.36
C ILE A 57 -8.18 2.08 -5.72
N THR A 58 -8.04 0.93 -6.40
CA THR A 58 -8.38 -0.38 -5.84
C THR A 58 -7.09 -1.12 -5.49
N VAL A 59 -6.94 -1.49 -4.22
CA VAL A 59 -5.89 -2.38 -3.74
C VAL A 59 -6.41 -3.82 -3.72
N ASN A 60 -5.82 -4.68 -4.55
CA ASN A 60 -6.17 -6.09 -4.65
C ASN A 60 -5.30 -6.91 -3.71
N LEU A 61 -5.90 -7.58 -2.77
CA LEU A 61 -5.21 -8.42 -1.79
C LEU A 61 -5.60 -9.88 -1.95
N ASP A 62 -4.61 -10.74 -2.13
CA ASP A 62 -4.78 -12.16 -1.96
C ASP A 62 -4.74 -12.49 -0.48
N ILE A 63 -5.81 -13.06 0.06
CA ILE A 63 -5.92 -13.33 1.50
C ILE A 63 -6.02 -14.83 1.78
N GLY A 64 -5.34 -15.27 2.84
CA GLY A 64 -5.28 -16.67 3.22
C GLY A 64 -5.37 -16.91 4.72
N PHE A 65 -5.80 -18.14 5.07
CA PHE A 65 -5.83 -18.64 6.44
C PHE A 65 -5.52 -20.13 6.43
N THR A 66 -4.25 -20.50 6.65
CA THR A 66 -3.75 -21.88 6.57
C THR A 66 -2.61 -22.10 7.56
N ASN A 67 -2.20 -23.35 7.78
CA ASN A 67 -1.05 -23.64 8.64
C ASN A 67 0.26 -23.20 7.95
N LEU A 68 0.95 -22.23 8.53
CA LEU A 68 2.23 -21.70 8.04
C LEU A 68 3.45 -22.34 8.68
N GLY A 69 3.24 -23.35 9.53
CA GLY A 69 4.31 -24.01 10.27
C GLY A 69 4.47 -23.48 11.70
N ALA A 70 5.38 -24.09 12.45
CA ALA A 70 5.57 -23.78 13.86
C ALA A 70 6.13 -22.36 14.05
N GLY A 71 5.53 -21.61 14.95
CA GLY A 71 6.00 -20.27 15.33
C GLY A 71 5.67 -19.15 14.33
N ILE A 72 5.07 -19.45 13.17
CA ILE A 72 4.72 -18.42 12.16
C ILE A 72 3.24 -18.05 12.32
N LEU A 73 2.99 -16.85 12.86
CA LEU A 73 1.64 -16.33 13.07
C LEU A 73 0.98 -15.84 11.77
N GLY A 74 1.76 -15.26 10.89
CA GLY A 74 1.31 -14.75 9.61
C GLY A 74 2.45 -14.43 8.67
N SER A 75 2.13 -14.27 7.40
CA SER A 75 3.06 -13.87 6.33
C SER A 75 2.39 -12.80 5.48
N ALA A 76 3.17 -11.84 5.02
CA ALA A 76 2.71 -10.84 4.07
C ALA A 76 3.81 -10.57 3.03
N GLU A 77 3.39 -10.36 1.80
CA GLU A 77 4.24 -10.00 0.68
C GLU A 77 3.58 -8.87 -0.11
N SER A 78 4.34 -7.86 -0.49
CA SER A 78 3.88 -6.81 -1.41
C SER A 78 4.51 -7.03 -2.77
N PHE A 79 3.71 -7.01 -3.82
CA PHE A 79 4.18 -7.16 -5.19
C PHE A 79 4.66 -5.83 -5.73
N ASP A 80 5.76 -5.86 -6.44
CA ASP A 80 6.42 -4.68 -6.98
C ASP A 80 6.71 -4.79 -8.48
N GLU A 81 6.98 -3.66 -9.10
CA GLU A 81 7.37 -3.55 -10.50
C GLU A 81 8.48 -2.53 -10.68
N LEU A 82 9.28 -2.70 -11.74
CA LEU A 82 10.31 -1.75 -12.13
C LEU A 82 9.70 -0.66 -13.01
N HIS A 83 9.98 0.58 -12.65
CA HIS A 83 9.60 1.77 -13.42
C HIS A 83 10.81 2.63 -13.68
N SER A 84 10.80 3.43 -14.75
CA SER A 84 11.89 4.36 -14.97
C SER A 84 11.92 5.43 -13.87
N TYR A 85 13.12 5.85 -13.47
CA TYR A 85 13.26 6.95 -12.52
C TYR A 85 12.57 8.23 -13.01
N ALA A 86 12.60 8.49 -14.33
CA ALA A 86 11.89 9.62 -14.91
C ALA A 86 10.37 9.55 -14.72
N GLN A 87 9.75 8.37 -14.89
CA GLN A 87 8.31 8.19 -14.59
C GLN A 87 8.01 8.45 -13.13
N PHE A 88 8.78 7.84 -12.23
CA PHE A 88 8.62 8.04 -10.78
C PHE A 88 8.73 9.52 -10.41
N ARG A 89 9.80 10.19 -10.83
CA ARG A 89 10.01 11.61 -10.53
C ARG A 89 8.88 12.50 -11.06
N ASN A 90 8.41 12.24 -12.28
CA ASN A 90 7.32 13.02 -12.87
C ASN A 90 5.99 12.76 -12.14
N ALA A 91 5.73 11.51 -11.73
CA ALA A 91 4.55 11.17 -10.95
C ALA A 91 4.55 11.89 -9.59
N ILE A 92 5.66 11.84 -8.85
CA ILE A 92 5.82 12.58 -7.59
C ILE A 92 5.59 14.09 -7.80
N ALA A 93 6.14 14.68 -8.87
CA ALA A 93 5.95 16.10 -9.15
C ALA A 93 4.49 16.45 -9.50
N SER A 94 3.73 15.52 -10.01
CA SER A 94 2.31 15.70 -10.34
C SER A 94 1.37 15.45 -9.15
N ASP A 95 1.84 14.75 -8.12
CA ASP A 95 1.06 14.34 -6.95
C ASP A 95 1.29 15.25 -5.71
N ILE A 96 1.88 16.41 -5.89
CA ILE A 96 2.17 17.34 -4.79
C ILE A 96 0.86 17.88 -4.22
N THR A 97 0.55 17.51 -2.98
CA THR A 97 -0.63 17.96 -2.24
C THR A 97 -0.28 18.68 -0.93
N SER A 98 0.96 18.54 -0.44
CA SER A 98 1.45 19.12 0.80
C SER A 98 2.81 19.79 0.66
N ALA A 99 3.22 20.53 1.68
CA ALA A 99 4.56 21.14 1.74
C ALA A 99 5.67 20.07 1.84
N ASP A 100 5.37 18.94 2.47
CA ASP A 100 6.31 17.82 2.59
C ASP A 100 6.53 17.16 1.22
N ASP A 101 5.45 16.97 0.43
CA ASP A 101 5.53 16.43 -0.94
C ASP A 101 6.37 17.38 -1.82
N ALA A 102 6.15 18.68 -1.72
CA ALA A 102 6.93 19.69 -2.46
C ALA A 102 8.42 19.62 -2.09
N THR A 103 8.73 19.47 -0.80
CA THR A 103 10.11 19.34 -0.32
C THR A 103 10.75 18.05 -0.84
N PHE A 104 10.03 16.93 -0.77
CA PHE A 104 10.51 15.66 -1.29
C PHE A 104 10.77 15.73 -2.80
N SER A 105 9.81 16.23 -3.57
CA SER A 105 9.91 16.40 -5.02
C SER A 105 11.10 17.27 -5.43
N ALA A 106 11.31 18.38 -4.73
CA ALA A 106 12.43 19.30 -4.98
C ALA A 106 13.81 18.68 -4.66
N GLY A 107 13.85 17.72 -3.73
CA GLY A 107 15.07 16.99 -3.36
C GLY A 107 15.46 15.88 -4.34
N LEU A 108 14.58 15.49 -5.26
CA LEU A 108 14.88 14.43 -6.22
C LEU A 108 15.86 14.93 -7.30
N PRO A 109 16.91 14.15 -7.62
CA PRO A 109 17.82 14.48 -8.72
C PRO A 109 17.08 14.74 -10.04
N SER A 110 17.49 15.77 -10.76
CA SER A 110 16.93 16.10 -12.08
C SER A 110 17.37 15.09 -13.16
N GLY A 111 16.58 14.96 -14.24
CA GLY A 111 16.92 14.08 -15.35
C GLY A 111 16.27 12.69 -15.23
N SER A 112 16.88 11.72 -15.89
CA SER A 112 16.37 10.34 -16.01
C SER A 112 17.15 9.33 -15.16
N SER A 113 18.11 9.79 -14.34
CA SER A 113 18.94 8.94 -13.50
C SER A 113 19.24 9.62 -12.16
N PHE A 114 19.68 8.82 -11.19
CA PHE A 114 20.14 9.23 -9.89
C PHE A 114 21.33 8.37 -9.45
N ASN A 115 22.09 8.80 -8.45
CA ASN A 115 23.25 8.09 -7.98
C ASN A 115 22.99 7.57 -6.56
N PRO A 116 22.58 6.32 -6.38
CA PRO A 116 22.31 5.76 -5.06
C PRO A 116 23.61 5.49 -4.29
N TYR A 117 23.51 5.50 -2.95
CA TYR A 117 24.51 4.86 -2.12
C TYR A 117 24.21 3.38 -2.00
N ILE A 118 25.12 2.54 -2.47
CA ILE A 118 24.98 1.09 -2.43
C ILE A 118 26.17 0.41 -1.74
N ASN A 119 25.98 -0.83 -1.28
CA ASN A 119 27.03 -1.68 -0.73
C ASN A 119 26.71 -3.15 -1.03
N ARG A 120 27.64 -4.03 -0.69
CA ARG A 120 27.52 -5.50 -0.84
C ARG A 120 27.22 -5.98 -2.24
N THR A 121 27.58 -5.21 -3.27
CA THR A 121 27.46 -5.57 -4.67
C THR A 121 28.72 -6.27 -5.16
N SER A 122 28.60 -7.01 -6.26
CA SER A 122 29.75 -7.71 -6.87
C SER A 122 30.77 -6.76 -7.48
N ASN A 123 30.35 -5.58 -7.90
CA ASN A 123 31.16 -4.52 -8.53
C ASN A 123 31.56 -3.40 -7.58
N ASN A 124 31.41 -3.58 -6.26
CA ASN A 124 31.80 -2.57 -5.27
C ASN A 124 33.31 -2.25 -5.39
N PRO A 125 33.70 -0.98 -5.60
CA PRO A 125 35.09 -0.57 -5.76
C PRO A 125 35.94 -0.78 -4.48
N ASN A 126 35.30 -0.97 -3.32
CA ASN A 126 35.95 -1.32 -2.06
C ASN A 126 36.15 -2.85 -1.88
N GLY A 127 35.92 -3.63 -2.93
CA GLY A 127 35.96 -5.09 -2.98
C GLY A 127 34.59 -5.74 -3.04
N SER A 128 34.46 -6.81 -3.82
CA SER A 128 33.22 -7.55 -4.02
C SER A 128 32.55 -7.93 -2.69
N GLY A 129 31.30 -7.57 -2.50
CA GLY A 129 30.53 -7.82 -1.29
C GLY A 129 30.89 -6.93 -0.10
N SER A 130 31.77 -5.92 -0.26
CA SER A 130 32.15 -4.97 0.81
C SER A 130 30.92 -4.30 1.41
N ALA A 131 30.92 -4.16 2.74
CA ALA A 131 29.91 -3.39 3.48
C ALA A 131 30.14 -1.87 3.39
N THR A 132 31.28 -1.43 2.86
CA THR A 132 31.57 0.00 2.68
C THR A 132 30.68 0.56 1.58
N ALA A 133 29.87 1.56 1.93
CA ALA A 133 28.98 2.23 0.98
C ALA A 133 29.81 3.07 -0.03
N TYR A 134 29.32 3.13 -1.25
CA TYR A 134 29.86 4.00 -2.30
C TYR A 134 28.73 4.64 -3.11
N VAL A 135 29.03 5.73 -3.77
CA VAL A 135 28.11 6.35 -4.71
C VAL A 135 28.19 5.61 -6.01
N ASP A 136 27.09 4.98 -6.39
CA ASP A 136 26.96 4.30 -7.69
C ASP A 136 26.53 5.33 -8.73
N ASN A 137 27.36 5.52 -9.73
CA ASN A 137 27.17 6.52 -10.78
C ASN A 137 27.54 5.98 -12.16
N ASP A 138 27.48 4.67 -12.35
CA ASP A 138 27.86 4.02 -13.62
C ASP A 138 26.77 4.10 -14.69
N GLY A 139 25.56 4.53 -14.32
CA GLY A 139 24.44 4.77 -15.24
C GLY A 139 23.70 3.51 -15.66
N ASP A 140 23.88 2.43 -14.94
CA ASP A 140 23.19 1.16 -15.21
C ASP A 140 21.71 1.17 -14.74
N ALA A 141 21.09 -0.01 -14.63
CA ALA A 141 19.67 -0.15 -14.32
C ALA A 141 19.30 0.40 -12.93
N ASN A 142 20.18 0.28 -11.93
CA ASN A 142 19.91 0.78 -10.58
C ASN A 142 20.05 2.32 -10.46
N ASN A 143 20.63 2.97 -11.47
CA ASN A 143 20.66 4.43 -11.60
C ASN A 143 19.46 4.99 -12.36
N THR A 144 18.79 4.16 -13.18
CA THR A 144 17.75 4.62 -14.12
C THR A 144 16.37 4.06 -13.84
N GLN A 145 16.27 3.10 -12.92
CA GLN A 145 15.03 2.42 -12.54
C GLN A 145 14.80 2.47 -11.03
N VAL A 146 13.55 2.47 -10.64
CA VAL A 146 13.09 2.34 -9.25
C VAL A 146 12.10 1.17 -9.17
N ARG A 147 12.15 0.46 -8.06
CA ARG A 147 11.20 -0.60 -7.76
C ARG A 147 10.10 -0.03 -6.86
N LEU A 148 8.86 -0.07 -7.33
CA LEU A 148 7.70 0.43 -6.61
C LEU A 148 6.74 -0.71 -6.32
N HIS A 149 6.17 -0.74 -5.12
CA HIS A 149 5.02 -1.58 -4.86
C HIS A 149 3.84 -1.16 -5.72
N ARG A 150 3.07 -2.12 -6.23
CA ARG A 150 1.95 -1.86 -7.16
C ARG A 150 0.93 -0.88 -6.60
N ALA A 151 0.55 -1.02 -5.33
CA ALA A 151 -0.36 -0.09 -4.69
C ALA A 151 0.18 1.35 -4.69
N THR A 152 1.48 1.53 -4.43
CA THR A 152 2.15 2.85 -4.52
C THR A 152 2.17 3.37 -5.95
N ALA A 153 2.46 2.51 -6.92
CA ALA A 153 2.47 2.91 -8.34
C ALA A 153 1.05 3.29 -8.83
N LYS A 154 0.00 2.66 -8.30
CA LYS A 154 -1.41 3.07 -8.53
C LYS A 154 -1.71 4.43 -7.92
N ALA A 155 -1.33 4.67 -6.66
CA ALA A 155 -1.55 5.94 -5.97
C ALA A 155 -0.87 7.10 -6.70
N LEU A 156 0.34 6.88 -7.20
CA LEU A 156 1.09 7.84 -8.00
C LEU A 156 0.60 7.97 -9.47
N GLY A 157 -0.44 7.23 -9.88
CA GLY A 157 -0.94 7.26 -11.25
C GLY A 157 0.01 6.66 -12.30
N ILE A 158 1.07 5.96 -11.87
CA ILE A 158 2.00 5.25 -12.78
C ILE A 158 1.34 4.00 -13.34
N LEU A 159 0.58 3.28 -12.50
CA LEU A 159 -0.30 2.19 -12.89
C LEU A 159 -1.76 2.65 -12.87
N THR A 160 -2.58 2.05 -13.74
CA THR A 160 -4.02 2.28 -13.69
C THR A 160 -4.57 1.82 -12.34
N GLY A 161 -5.31 2.68 -11.65
CA GLY A 161 -5.84 2.43 -10.30
C GLY A 161 -6.79 1.24 -10.17
N SER A 162 -7.22 0.65 -11.30
CA SER A 162 -8.15 -0.48 -11.39
C SER A 162 -7.55 -1.75 -11.99
N THR A 163 -6.21 -1.91 -12.03
CA THR A 163 -5.62 -3.18 -12.50
C THR A 163 -6.11 -4.34 -11.63
N SER A 164 -6.36 -5.51 -12.25
CA SER A 164 -6.86 -6.70 -11.55
C SER A 164 -5.78 -7.57 -10.92
N LEU A 165 -4.51 -7.27 -11.17
CA LEU A 165 -3.40 -8.02 -10.58
C LEU A 165 -3.33 -7.74 -9.07
N ALA A 166 -2.96 -8.76 -8.30
CA ALA A 166 -2.76 -8.63 -6.86
C ALA A 166 -1.65 -7.61 -6.55
N ASP A 167 -1.88 -6.75 -5.57
CA ASP A 167 -0.91 -5.77 -5.07
C ASP A 167 -0.12 -6.32 -3.89
N ALA A 168 -0.73 -7.24 -3.14
CA ALA A 168 -0.11 -7.90 -2.01
C ALA A 168 -0.80 -9.23 -1.70
N SER A 169 -0.13 -10.06 -0.90
CA SER A 169 -0.69 -11.28 -0.32
C SER A 169 -0.54 -11.24 1.19
N ILE A 170 -1.57 -11.66 1.92
CA ILE A 170 -1.55 -11.73 3.40
C ILE A 170 -2.17 -13.05 3.84
N THR A 171 -1.40 -13.85 4.58
CA THR A 171 -1.87 -15.12 5.13
C THR A 171 -1.66 -15.17 6.62
N PHE A 172 -2.70 -15.54 7.37
CA PHE A 172 -2.58 -15.85 8.80
C PHE A 172 -2.56 -17.35 9.03
N SER A 173 -1.83 -17.75 10.06
CA SER A 173 -1.66 -19.18 10.38
C SER A 173 -2.85 -19.73 11.15
N SER A 174 -3.50 -20.75 10.61
CA SER A 174 -4.57 -21.51 11.28
C SER A 174 -4.08 -22.38 12.45
N ALA A 175 -2.74 -22.48 12.65
CA ALA A 175 -2.16 -23.18 13.80
C ALA A 175 -2.30 -22.38 15.11
N PHE A 176 -2.73 -21.12 15.04
CA PHE A 176 -2.94 -20.27 16.21
C PHE A 176 -4.43 -19.97 16.39
N SER A 177 -4.83 -19.81 17.66
CA SER A 177 -6.18 -19.38 18.01
C SER A 177 -6.25 -17.85 17.99
N PHE A 178 -7.20 -17.31 17.22
CA PHE A 178 -7.44 -15.87 17.15
C PHE A 178 -8.75 -15.49 17.84
N ASP A 179 -8.73 -14.36 18.51
CA ASP A 179 -9.92 -13.69 19.02
C ASP A 179 -10.40 -12.67 17.99
N PHE A 180 -11.59 -12.90 17.48
CA PHE A 180 -12.24 -12.03 16.51
C PHE A 180 -13.25 -11.07 17.17
N ASP A 181 -13.64 -11.34 18.43
CA ASP A 181 -14.55 -10.48 19.19
C ASP A 181 -13.75 -9.54 20.10
N ARG A 182 -13.92 -8.26 19.86
CA ARG A 182 -13.19 -7.21 20.56
C ARG A 182 -14.00 -6.57 21.67
N SER A 183 -15.29 -6.89 21.79
CA SER A 183 -16.20 -6.24 22.73
C SER A 183 -16.00 -6.70 24.16
N ASN A 184 -15.45 -7.91 24.35
CA ASN A 184 -15.31 -8.59 25.64
C ASN A 184 -13.87 -8.68 26.18
N GLY A 185 -12.90 -8.08 25.48
CA GLY A 185 -11.46 -8.18 25.80
C GLY A 185 -10.78 -9.37 25.12
N ILE A 186 -9.48 -9.58 25.36
CA ILE A 186 -8.74 -10.71 24.77
C ILE A 186 -9.04 -11.98 25.53
N THR A 187 -9.52 -12.99 24.83
CA THR A 187 -9.64 -14.35 25.39
C THR A 187 -8.24 -14.89 25.73
N SER A 188 -8.10 -15.44 26.93
CA SER A 188 -6.81 -16.02 27.36
C SER A 188 -6.31 -17.10 26.39
N GLY A 189 -5.05 -17.03 26.01
CA GLY A 189 -4.43 -18.00 25.08
C GLY A 189 -4.73 -17.74 23.59
N THR A 190 -5.32 -16.61 23.24
CA THR A 190 -5.59 -16.22 21.87
C THR A 190 -4.83 -14.94 21.46
N PHE A 191 -4.73 -14.73 20.16
CA PHE A 191 -4.22 -13.49 19.57
C PHE A 191 -5.39 -12.66 19.02
N TYR A 192 -5.39 -11.35 19.22
CA TYR A 192 -6.33 -10.53 18.48
C TYR A 192 -6.05 -10.59 16.98
N PHE A 193 -7.09 -10.86 16.19
CA PHE A 193 -6.97 -10.81 14.76
C PHE A 193 -6.83 -9.35 14.26
N CYS A 194 -7.62 -8.44 14.83
CA CYS A 194 -7.55 -7.01 14.55
C CYS A 194 -7.55 -6.19 15.83
N ARG A 195 -6.56 -5.34 16.08
CA ARG A 195 -6.50 -4.45 17.23
C ARG A 195 -6.91 -3.02 16.85
N ARG A 196 -7.97 -2.45 17.50
CA ARG A 196 -8.25 -1.01 17.52
C ARG A 196 -7.57 -0.39 18.72
N GLY A 197 -6.80 0.63 18.51
CA GLY A 197 -6.33 1.39 19.68
C GLY A 197 -5.35 2.41 19.30
N HIS A 198 -4.87 3.27 19.11
CA HIS A 198 -3.92 4.29 18.74
C HIS A 198 -3.60 4.27 17.22
N PRO A 199 -3.49 5.43 16.56
CA PRO A 199 -3.17 5.52 15.12
C PRO A 199 -1.88 4.83 14.68
N ARG A 200 -1.03 4.43 15.64
CA ARG A 200 0.21 3.68 15.40
C ARG A 200 0.09 2.16 15.58
N ASP A 201 -1.09 1.66 15.96
CA ASP A 201 -1.28 0.25 16.37
C ASP A 201 -2.11 -0.58 15.37
N TRP A 202 -2.34 -0.06 14.16
CA TRP A 202 -3.07 -0.77 13.12
C TRP A 202 -2.13 -1.66 12.30
N THR A 203 -1.71 -2.72 12.93
CA THR A 203 -1.23 -3.91 12.24
C THR A 203 -2.12 -5.06 12.65
N CYS A 204 -2.68 -5.80 11.71
CA CYS A 204 -3.09 -7.17 11.99
C CYS A 204 -1.84 -7.88 12.48
N SER A 205 -1.77 -8.20 13.77
CA SER A 205 -0.63 -8.76 14.50
C SER A 205 0.52 -7.78 14.86
N ARG A 206 0.47 -7.23 16.07
CA ARG A 206 1.70 -6.92 16.80
C ARG A 206 2.03 -8.10 17.72
N PHE A 207 3.12 -8.77 17.41
CA PHE A 207 3.78 -9.67 18.35
C PHE A 207 4.04 -8.90 19.66
N ARG A 208 3.47 -9.35 20.77
CA ARG A 208 4.05 -9.23 22.09
C ARG A 208 4.04 -10.61 22.71
N GLU A 209 5.17 -11.26 22.69
CA GLU A 209 5.47 -12.24 23.71
C GLU A 209 5.32 -11.55 25.07
N ARG A 210 4.50 -12.11 25.95
CA ARG A 210 4.66 -11.92 27.38
C ARG A 210 5.47 -13.10 27.90
N SER A 211 6.69 -12.81 28.32
CA SER A 211 7.46 -13.60 29.29
C SER A 211 6.65 -13.78 30.57
#